data_8025c3ca5b76940a857282db89a58036
#
_entry.id   8025c3ca5b76940a857282db89a58036
#
_cell.length_a   1.000
_cell.length_b   1.000
_cell.length_c   1.000
_cell.angle_alpha   90.00
_cell.angle_beta   90.00
_cell.angle_gamma   90.00
#
_symmetry.space_group_name_H-M   'P 1'
#
loop_
_entity.id
_entity.type
_entity.pdbx_description
1 polymer ?
#
loop_
_entity_poly.entity_id
_entity_poly.type
_entity_poly.pdbx_seq_one_letter_code
_entity_poly.pdbx_strand_id
1 'polypeptide(L)'
;MLNQVYRLVDPRQIEVQTVAEEITDNDIVVRPKYLSVCHADTRYFTGQRPQATLRQKLPMALIHEGVGEVVKDPQNKFKPGTLVAMVPNTPFETDLIIKENYLPTSKFRSSGYDGFMQEYVSLHRDRAIVVPDNFDHQMSAFIEMVSVGVHALTQLEAVMDADRKIIGIWGDGNLGFITATLVKQIFPDSQLMIFGRHRSKLDYFSFADKTYLVDDIPSDLQVSQALECTGGRGSESAIAQIIQHIRPMGTAILMGVSEDPVGIDTRSVLAEGLTLRGVSRSGRADFQRAIDILTKSPVTRERLQNLVGFTRKVSTIQDITDFFEGALTNYWGKAVMEWDV
;
A
#
# COMPACT_ATOMS: atom_id res chain seq x y z
N MET A 1 -9.20 -3.44 -28.59
CA MET A 1 -9.81 -2.19 -28.07
C MET A 1 -8.80 -1.07 -28.23
N LEU A 2 -9.22 0.14 -28.65
CA LEU A 2 -8.36 1.33 -28.54
C LEU A 2 -8.53 1.90 -27.15
N ASN A 3 -7.42 2.31 -26.53
CA ASN A 3 -7.39 2.81 -25.17
C ASN A 3 -6.48 4.03 -25.07
N GLN A 4 -6.86 5.04 -24.29
CA GLN A 4 -6.03 6.18 -23.98
C GLN A 4 -5.26 5.92 -22.68
N VAL A 5 -3.94 6.01 -22.75
CA VAL A 5 -3.04 5.76 -21.62
C VAL A 5 -2.26 7.06 -21.32
N TYR A 6 -2.36 7.52 -20.07
CA TYR A 6 -1.72 8.75 -19.58
C TYR A 6 -0.37 8.39 -18.98
N ARG A 7 0.69 8.50 -19.77
CA ARG A 7 2.05 8.06 -19.40
C ARG A 7 2.91 9.23 -18.94
N LEU A 8 3.61 9.05 -17.84
CA LEU A 8 4.77 9.86 -17.52
C LEU A 8 5.87 9.51 -18.51
N VAL A 9 6.30 10.47 -19.32
CA VAL A 9 7.36 10.28 -20.33
C VAL A 9 8.70 10.79 -19.82
N ASP A 10 8.68 11.84 -19.00
CA ASP A 10 9.82 12.38 -18.26
C ASP A 10 9.30 12.98 -16.94
N PRO A 11 10.14 13.24 -15.93
CA PRO A 11 9.68 13.88 -14.68
C PRO A 11 8.77 15.09 -14.94
N ARG A 12 7.58 15.09 -14.34
CA ARG A 12 6.51 16.09 -14.49
C ARG A 12 5.93 16.25 -15.91
N GLN A 13 6.26 15.36 -16.84
CA GLN A 13 5.73 15.40 -18.21
C GLN A 13 4.82 14.20 -18.46
N ILE A 14 3.53 14.47 -18.63
CA ILE A 14 2.51 13.45 -18.90
C ILE A 14 1.99 13.64 -20.32
N GLU A 15 1.93 12.54 -21.07
CA GLU A 15 1.39 12.48 -22.43
C GLU A 15 0.28 11.43 -22.53
N VAL A 16 -0.70 11.70 -23.38
CA VAL A 16 -1.70 10.71 -23.76
C VAL A 16 -1.22 9.94 -24.99
N GLN A 17 -1.25 8.63 -24.87
CA GLN A 17 -0.92 7.74 -26.00
C GLN A 17 -2.09 6.79 -26.25
N THR A 18 -2.55 6.72 -27.51
CA THR A 18 -3.54 5.75 -27.92
C THR A 18 -2.87 4.42 -28.22
N VAL A 19 -3.27 3.37 -27.52
CA VAL A 19 -2.76 2.01 -27.68
C VAL A 19 -3.85 1.07 -28.13
N ALA A 20 -3.49 0.06 -28.90
CA ALA A 20 -4.39 -1.04 -29.23
C ALA A 20 -4.16 -2.18 -28.27
N GLU A 21 -5.19 -2.56 -27.51
CA GLU A 21 -5.15 -3.68 -26.57
C GLU A 21 -5.97 -4.86 -27.09
N GLU A 22 -5.42 -6.04 -26.96
CA GLU A 22 -6.12 -7.30 -27.16
C GLU A 22 -6.80 -7.70 -25.85
N ILE A 23 -8.11 -7.99 -25.92
CA ILE A 23 -8.90 -8.40 -24.76
C ILE A 23 -9.29 -9.86 -24.98
N THR A 24 -8.83 -10.73 -24.11
CA THR A 24 -9.16 -12.16 -24.14
C THR A 24 -10.44 -12.46 -23.35
N ASP A 25 -10.96 -13.67 -23.48
CA ASP A 25 -12.13 -14.12 -22.72
C ASP A 25 -11.85 -14.20 -21.20
N ASN A 26 -10.60 -14.20 -20.78
CA ASN A 26 -10.21 -14.22 -19.38
C ASN A 26 -10.05 -12.82 -18.78
N ASP A 27 -10.09 -11.80 -19.60
CA ASP A 27 -9.91 -10.41 -19.16
C ASP A 27 -11.27 -9.74 -18.94
N ILE A 28 -11.24 -8.74 -18.08
CA ILE A 28 -12.31 -7.76 -17.91
C ILE A 28 -11.79 -6.37 -18.27
N VAL A 29 -12.70 -5.50 -18.67
CA VAL A 29 -12.40 -4.08 -18.90
C VAL A 29 -13.00 -3.28 -17.76
N VAL A 30 -12.17 -2.52 -17.07
CA VAL A 30 -12.54 -1.68 -15.95
C VAL A 30 -12.29 -0.22 -16.32
N ARG A 31 -13.25 0.66 -16.07
CA ARG A 31 -13.07 2.10 -16.11
C ARG A 31 -12.65 2.59 -14.72
N PRO A 32 -11.42 3.07 -14.52
CA PRO A 32 -11.00 3.63 -13.24
C PRO A 32 -11.92 4.79 -12.83
N LYS A 33 -12.19 4.89 -11.52
CA LYS A 33 -13.05 5.95 -10.96
C LYS A 33 -12.34 6.74 -9.87
N TYR A 34 -11.63 6.06 -9.00
CA TYR A 34 -10.84 6.69 -7.93
C TYR A 34 -9.45 6.06 -7.90
N LEU A 35 -8.44 6.90 -7.98
CA LEU A 35 -7.04 6.50 -8.02
C LEU A 35 -6.28 7.16 -6.87
N SER A 36 -5.52 6.39 -6.12
CA SER A 36 -4.76 6.89 -4.97
C SER A 36 -3.26 6.92 -5.27
N VAL A 37 -2.61 8.03 -4.92
CA VAL A 37 -1.17 8.20 -5.12
C VAL A 37 -0.39 7.52 -4.00
N CYS A 38 0.56 6.67 -4.38
CA CYS A 38 1.59 6.13 -3.51
C CYS A 38 2.84 7.01 -3.52
N HIS A 39 3.63 6.96 -2.46
CA HIS A 39 4.94 7.62 -2.44
C HIS A 39 5.87 7.13 -3.57
N ALA A 40 5.72 5.90 -4.02
CA ALA A 40 6.45 5.39 -5.18
C ALA A 40 6.14 6.16 -6.47
N ASP A 41 4.88 6.56 -6.68
CA ASP A 41 4.44 7.33 -7.85
C ASP A 41 4.99 8.75 -7.81
N THR A 42 4.97 9.41 -6.64
CA THR A 42 5.54 10.76 -6.47
C THR A 42 7.04 10.78 -6.79
N ARG A 43 7.76 9.71 -6.47
CA ARG A 43 9.20 9.59 -6.79
C ARG A 43 9.48 9.44 -8.28
N TYR A 44 8.60 8.78 -9.05
CA TYR A 44 8.67 8.77 -10.51
C TYR A 44 8.31 10.16 -11.06
N PHE A 45 7.21 10.73 -10.63
CA PHE A 45 6.73 12.02 -11.08
C PHE A 45 7.76 13.14 -10.86
N THR A 46 8.44 13.17 -9.72
CA THR A 46 9.46 14.19 -9.39
C THR A 46 10.86 13.85 -9.89
N GLY A 47 11.08 12.69 -10.49
CA GLY A 47 12.41 12.28 -10.94
C GLY A 47 13.37 11.87 -9.81
N GLN A 48 12.86 11.56 -8.62
CA GLN A 48 13.68 11.14 -7.45
C GLN A 48 14.10 9.66 -7.49
N ARG A 49 13.86 8.96 -8.60
CA ARG A 49 14.41 7.63 -8.85
C ARG A 49 15.79 7.75 -9.52
N PRO A 50 16.68 6.74 -9.35
CA PRO A 50 17.93 6.70 -10.10
C PRO A 50 17.70 6.85 -11.60
N GLN A 51 18.55 7.62 -12.30
CA GLN A 51 18.41 7.89 -13.74
C GLN A 51 18.35 6.61 -14.60
N ALA A 52 19.11 5.58 -14.22
CA ALA A 52 19.06 4.28 -14.89
C ALA A 52 17.66 3.65 -14.79
N THR A 53 17.03 3.75 -13.62
CA THR A 53 15.66 3.25 -13.38
C THR A 53 14.64 4.04 -14.20
N LEU A 54 14.74 5.38 -14.25
CA LEU A 54 13.83 6.20 -15.05
C LEU A 54 13.93 5.83 -16.54
N ARG A 55 15.13 5.76 -17.09
CA ARG A 55 15.35 5.38 -18.51
C ARG A 55 14.85 3.99 -18.85
N GLN A 56 14.89 3.04 -17.90
CA GLN A 56 14.42 1.67 -18.11
C GLN A 56 12.91 1.55 -18.06
N LYS A 57 12.24 2.37 -17.23
CA LYS A 57 10.83 2.18 -16.89
C LYS A 57 9.87 3.18 -17.54
N LEU A 58 10.36 4.35 -17.93
CA LEU A 58 9.55 5.34 -18.65
C LEU A 58 9.66 5.13 -20.17
N PRO A 59 8.61 5.41 -20.94
CA PRO A 59 7.31 5.96 -20.53
C PRO A 59 6.41 4.92 -19.85
N MET A 60 5.62 5.33 -18.86
CA MET A 60 4.76 4.44 -18.08
C MET A 60 3.60 5.22 -17.44
N ALA A 61 2.37 4.70 -17.52
CA ALA A 61 1.28 5.20 -16.69
C ALA A 61 1.56 4.89 -15.21
N LEU A 62 1.38 5.89 -14.37
CA LEU A 62 1.58 5.75 -12.94
C LEU A 62 0.34 5.14 -12.26
N ILE A 63 0.42 5.02 -10.96
CA ILE A 63 -0.61 4.58 -10.01
C ILE A 63 -0.94 3.09 -10.11
N HIS A 64 -0.85 2.45 -8.94
CA HIS A 64 -1.16 1.05 -8.73
C HIS A 64 -2.22 0.84 -7.64
N GLU A 65 -2.78 1.91 -7.10
CA GLU A 65 -3.87 1.90 -6.12
C GLU A 65 -5.13 2.49 -6.76
N GLY A 66 -6.23 1.74 -6.81
CA GLY A 66 -7.44 2.28 -7.38
C GLY A 66 -8.63 1.33 -7.40
N VAL A 67 -9.80 1.94 -7.59
CA VAL A 67 -11.07 1.27 -7.83
C VAL A 67 -11.69 1.78 -9.11
N GLY A 68 -12.46 0.91 -9.77
CA GLY A 68 -13.13 1.25 -11.01
C GLY A 68 -14.37 0.41 -11.25
N GLU A 69 -15.17 0.81 -12.22
CA GLU A 69 -16.38 0.11 -12.62
C GLU A 69 -16.09 -0.86 -13.76
N VAL A 70 -16.58 -2.09 -13.65
CA VAL A 70 -16.52 -3.05 -14.74
C VAL A 70 -17.38 -2.55 -15.90
N VAL A 71 -16.78 -2.39 -17.06
CA VAL A 71 -17.48 -2.00 -18.30
C VAL A 71 -17.86 -3.23 -19.12
N LYS A 72 -16.94 -4.21 -19.16
CA LYS A 72 -17.13 -5.44 -19.97
C LYS A 72 -16.50 -6.63 -19.25
N ASP A 73 -17.24 -7.71 -19.16
CA ASP A 73 -16.76 -9.04 -18.82
C ASP A 73 -17.29 -10.06 -19.86
N PRO A 74 -16.45 -10.62 -20.73
CA PRO A 74 -16.89 -11.59 -21.74
C PRO A 74 -17.60 -12.82 -21.16
N GLN A 75 -17.28 -13.22 -19.92
CA GLN A 75 -17.91 -14.36 -19.25
C GLN A 75 -19.12 -13.98 -18.38
N ASN A 76 -19.50 -12.70 -18.33
CA ASN A 76 -20.65 -12.19 -17.55
C ASN A 76 -20.65 -12.56 -16.05
N LYS A 77 -19.46 -12.73 -15.44
CA LYS A 77 -19.33 -12.96 -13.99
C LYS A 77 -19.48 -11.67 -13.20
N PHE A 78 -19.03 -10.56 -13.77
CA PHE A 78 -19.27 -9.21 -13.25
C PHE A 78 -20.32 -8.50 -14.11
N LYS A 79 -21.30 -7.88 -13.46
CA LYS A 79 -22.25 -7.02 -14.16
C LYS A 79 -21.57 -5.67 -14.48
N PRO A 80 -21.88 -5.06 -15.65
CA PRO A 80 -21.48 -3.68 -15.90
C PRO A 80 -21.90 -2.75 -14.76
N GLY A 81 -21.01 -1.82 -14.36
CA GLY A 81 -21.21 -0.92 -13.21
C GLY A 81 -20.78 -1.52 -11.87
N THR A 82 -20.40 -2.82 -11.80
CA THR A 82 -19.85 -3.37 -10.55
C THR A 82 -18.55 -2.66 -10.18
N LEU A 83 -18.49 -2.07 -9.00
CA LEU A 83 -17.27 -1.45 -8.46
C LEU A 83 -16.28 -2.53 -8.00
N VAL A 84 -15.05 -2.44 -8.46
CA VAL A 84 -13.98 -3.39 -8.10
C VAL A 84 -12.70 -2.68 -7.66
N ALA A 85 -12.02 -3.24 -6.68
CA ALA A 85 -10.63 -2.92 -6.38
C ALA A 85 -9.73 -3.63 -7.40
N MET A 86 -8.83 -2.88 -8.02
CA MET A 86 -7.93 -3.37 -9.04
C MET A 86 -6.63 -3.87 -8.40
N VAL A 87 -6.34 -5.17 -8.54
CA VAL A 87 -5.12 -5.80 -8.00
C VAL A 87 -3.95 -5.54 -8.94
N PRO A 88 -2.91 -4.79 -8.53
CA PRO A 88 -1.81 -4.41 -9.41
C PRO A 88 -0.83 -5.54 -9.71
N ASN A 89 -0.75 -6.56 -8.86
CA ASN A 89 0.14 -7.69 -9.04
C ASN A 89 -0.46 -8.68 -10.05
N THR A 90 0.31 -9.05 -11.07
CA THR A 90 -0.09 -9.99 -12.13
C THR A 90 0.91 -11.13 -12.18
N PRO A 91 0.62 -12.28 -11.55
CA PRO A 91 1.45 -13.48 -11.67
C PRO A 91 1.26 -14.14 -13.04
N PHE A 92 2.32 -14.71 -13.58
CA PHE A 92 2.29 -15.50 -14.82
C PHE A 92 2.43 -17.01 -14.57
N GLU A 93 2.66 -17.38 -13.33
CA GLU A 93 2.77 -18.76 -12.86
C GLU A 93 2.19 -18.89 -11.46
N THR A 94 2.02 -20.12 -11.01
CA THR A 94 1.64 -20.45 -9.64
C THR A 94 2.72 -21.32 -9.00
N ASP A 95 2.98 -21.09 -7.71
CA ASP A 95 3.89 -21.91 -6.92
C ASP A 95 3.22 -22.32 -5.61
N LEU A 96 3.53 -23.51 -5.10
CA LEU A 96 2.93 -24.04 -3.87
C LEU A 96 3.49 -23.39 -2.60
N ILE A 97 4.70 -22.85 -2.68
CA ILE A 97 5.44 -22.29 -1.54
C ILE A 97 5.56 -20.76 -1.68
N ILE A 98 5.96 -20.29 -2.88
CA ILE A 98 6.22 -18.88 -3.15
C ILE A 98 4.90 -18.19 -3.47
N LYS A 99 4.51 -17.22 -2.64
CA LYS A 99 3.30 -16.42 -2.89
C LYS A 99 3.45 -15.55 -4.14
N GLU A 100 2.35 -15.27 -4.81
CA GLU A 100 2.30 -14.57 -6.10
C GLU A 100 3.03 -13.22 -6.11
N ASN A 101 3.03 -12.49 -4.99
CA ASN A 101 3.70 -11.20 -4.85
C ASN A 101 5.24 -11.30 -4.73
N TYR A 102 5.78 -12.50 -4.53
CA TYR A 102 7.22 -12.77 -4.45
C TYR A 102 7.76 -13.56 -5.66
N LEU A 103 6.89 -14.00 -6.58
CA LEU A 103 7.33 -14.70 -7.78
C LEU A 103 8.17 -13.75 -8.67
N PRO A 104 9.36 -14.15 -9.10
CA PRO A 104 10.22 -13.31 -9.95
C PRO A 104 9.56 -12.92 -11.28
N THR A 105 8.65 -13.76 -11.78
CA THR A 105 7.91 -13.57 -13.03
C THR A 105 6.71 -12.63 -12.87
N SER A 106 6.25 -12.38 -11.65
CA SER A 106 5.12 -11.48 -11.41
C SER A 106 5.42 -10.05 -11.83
N LYS A 107 4.53 -9.46 -12.61
CA LYS A 107 4.56 -8.03 -12.94
C LYS A 107 3.72 -7.24 -11.95
N PHE A 108 4.17 -6.01 -11.67
CA PHE A 108 3.47 -5.09 -10.80
C PHE A 108 3.24 -3.77 -11.52
N ARG A 109 1.97 -3.34 -11.62
CA ARG A 109 1.57 -2.11 -12.31
C ARG A 109 2.27 -0.88 -11.72
N SER A 110 2.53 0.12 -12.55
CA SER A 110 3.33 1.30 -12.18
C SER A 110 4.75 0.94 -11.69
N SER A 111 5.27 -0.23 -12.12
CA SER A 111 6.65 -0.65 -11.79
C SER A 111 7.33 -1.37 -12.96
N GLY A 112 7.25 -0.79 -14.15
CA GLY A 112 7.85 -1.30 -15.38
C GLY A 112 6.85 -1.65 -16.46
N TYR A 113 5.56 -1.49 -16.21
CA TYR A 113 4.49 -1.44 -17.18
C TYR A 113 3.32 -0.59 -16.65
N ASP A 114 2.40 -0.21 -17.55
CA ASP A 114 1.38 0.79 -17.25
C ASP A 114 0.56 0.48 -16.00
N GLY A 115 0.44 1.49 -15.15
CA GLY A 115 -0.44 1.55 -13.99
C GLY A 115 -1.88 1.88 -14.39
N PHE A 116 -2.64 2.46 -13.46
CA PHE A 116 -4.08 2.68 -13.63
C PHE A 116 -4.48 4.02 -14.24
N MET A 117 -3.52 4.92 -14.55
CA MET A 117 -3.81 6.18 -15.24
C MET A 117 -4.13 5.92 -16.72
N GLN A 118 -5.32 5.38 -16.97
CA GLN A 118 -5.82 5.00 -18.29
C GLN A 118 -7.31 5.28 -18.37
N GLU A 119 -7.87 5.43 -19.58
CA GLU A 119 -9.31 5.52 -19.77
C GLU A 119 -9.98 4.19 -19.40
N TYR A 120 -9.38 3.08 -19.82
CA TYR A 120 -9.78 1.73 -19.44
C TYR A 120 -8.57 0.92 -19.03
N VAL A 121 -8.76 0.03 -18.07
CA VAL A 121 -7.74 -0.93 -17.61
C VAL A 121 -8.21 -2.33 -17.94
N SER A 122 -7.44 -3.03 -18.76
CA SER A 122 -7.63 -4.47 -18.96
C SER A 122 -6.98 -5.22 -17.80
N LEU A 123 -7.75 -6.08 -17.15
CA LEU A 123 -7.33 -6.91 -16.03
C LEU A 123 -7.70 -8.37 -16.30
N HIS A 124 -6.82 -9.29 -16.00
CA HIS A 124 -7.24 -10.68 -15.83
C HIS A 124 -8.34 -10.72 -14.74
N ARG A 125 -9.42 -11.48 -14.98
CA ARG A 125 -10.65 -11.44 -14.14
C ARG A 125 -10.38 -11.64 -12.65
N ASP A 126 -9.43 -12.47 -12.30
CA ASP A 126 -9.05 -12.72 -10.91
C ASP A 126 -8.29 -11.55 -10.25
N ARG A 127 -7.90 -10.53 -11.02
CA ARG A 127 -7.27 -9.29 -10.53
C ARG A 127 -8.29 -8.21 -10.17
N ALA A 128 -9.56 -8.53 -10.09
CA ALA A 128 -10.64 -7.65 -9.66
C ALA A 128 -11.35 -8.25 -8.44
N ILE A 129 -11.51 -7.45 -7.39
CA ILE A 129 -12.23 -7.84 -6.17
C ILE A 129 -13.40 -6.88 -5.98
N VAL A 130 -14.62 -7.41 -5.85
CA VAL A 130 -15.83 -6.58 -5.68
C VAL A 130 -15.71 -5.74 -4.42
N VAL A 131 -15.97 -4.45 -4.55
CA VAL A 131 -16.09 -3.51 -3.44
C VAL A 131 -17.56 -3.38 -3.08
N PRO A 132 -17.97 -3.59 -1.83
CA PRO A 132 -19.36 -3.42 -1.40
C PRO A 132 -19.88 -1.99 -1.62
N ASP A 133 -21.14 -1.84 -2.03
CA ASP A 133 -21.76 -0.55 -2.36
C ASP A 133 -21.78 0.45 -1.18
N ASN A 134 -21.68 -0.04 0.05
CA ASN A 134 -21.68 0.79 1.25
C ASN A 134 -20.27 1.28 1.67
N PHE A 135 -19.25 1.06 0.83
CA PHE A 135 -17.92 1.59 1.09
C PHE A 135 -17.81 3.01 0.53
N ASP A 136 -17.11 3.87 1.26
CA ASP A 136 -16.67 5.16 0.73
C ASP A 136 -15.70 4.93 -0.45
N HIS A 137 -15.96 5.60 -1.58
CA HIS A 137 -15.21 5.36 -2.81
C HIS A 137 -13.79 5.94 -2.74
N GLN A 138 -13.60 7.05 -2.03
CA GLN A 138 -12.28 7.67 -1.88
C GLN A 138 -11.38 6.81 -0.98
N MET A 139 -11.94 6.31 0.12
CA MET A 139 -11.25 5.33 0.97
C MET A 139 -10.95 4.03 0.21
N SER A 140 -11.87 3.60 -0.64
CA SER A 140 -11.69 2.37 -1.43
C SER A 140 -10.55 2.47 -2.44
N ALA A 141 -10.16 3.67 -2.89
CA ALA A 141 -9.06 3.88 -3.80
C ALA A 141 -7.71 3.34 -3.28
N PHE A 142 -7.50 3.28 -1.95
CA PHE A 142 -6.28 2.76 -1.35
C PHE A 142 -6.43 1.40 -0.64
N ILE A 143 -7.42 0.58 -1.05
CA ILE A 143 -7.54 -0.82 -0.59
C ILE A 143 -6.25 -1.60 -0.89
N GLU A 144 -5.50 -1.23 -1.92
CA GLU A 144 -4.18 -1.81 -2.19
C GLU A 144 -3.27 -1.68 -0.96
N MET A 145 -3.09 -0.49 -0.43
CA MET A 145 -2.24 -0.27 0.75
C MET A 145 -2.82 -0.95 2.00
N VAL A 146 -4.14 -1.04 2.14
CA VAL A 146 -4.78 -1.84 3.21
C VAL A 146 -4.41 -3.31 3.06
N SER A 147 -4.40 -3.84 1.84
CA SER A 147 -4.03 -5.24 1.58
C SER A 147 -2.56 -5.53 1.90
N VAL A 148 -1.66 -4.55 1.73
CA VAL A 148 -0.26 -4.65 2.17
C VAL A 148 -0.18 -4.80 3.70
N GLY A 149 -0.94 -3.99 4.44
CA GLY A 149 -1.05 -4.13 5.90
C GLY A 149 -1.62 -5.49 6.33
N VAL A 150 -2.66 -5.96 5.63
CA VAL A 150 -3.24 -7.31 5.87
C VAL A 150 -2.20 -8.40 5.58
N HIS A 151 -1.44 -8.29 4.48
CA HIS A 151 -0.38 -9.23 4.17
C HIS A 151 0.67 -9.27 5.28
N ALA A 152 1.12 -8.11 5.77
CA ALA A 152 2.08 -8.02 6.86
C ALA A 152 1.58 -8.70 8.14
N LEU A 153 0.34 -8.45 8.52
CA LEU A 153 -0.24 -9.09 9.72
C LEU A 153 -0.46 -10.59 9.53
N THR A 154 -0.81 -11.04 8.32
CA THR A 154 -0.86 -12.48 8.00
C THR A 154 0.53 -13.14 8.15
N GLN A 155 1.59 -12.44 7.72
CA GLN A 155 2.95 -12.95 7.89
C GLN A 155 3.40 -12.91 9.35
N LEU A 156 2.97 -11.91 10.13
CA LEU A 156 3.21 -11.85 11.58
C LEU A 156 2.52 -13.02 12.29
N GLU A 157 1.23 -13.24 12.03
CA GLU A 157 0.45 -14.36 12.60
C GLU A 157 1.12 -15.72 12.36
N ALA A 158 1.76 -15.90 11.20
CA ALA A 158 2.40 -17.17 10.82
C ALA A 158 3.70 -17.47 11.59
N VAL A 159 4.35 -16.47 12.19
CA VAL A 159 5.69 -16.63 12.79
C VAL A 159 5.81 -16.13 14.21
N MET A 160 4.89 -15.28 14.69
CA MET A 160 4.90 -14.82 16.08
C MET A 160 4.52 -15.94 17.05
N ASP A 161 5.05 -15.85 18.26
CA ASP A 161 4.64 -16.72 19.36
C ASP A 161 3.31 -16.28 20.00
N ALA A 162 2.95 -16.91 21.13
CA ALA A 162 1.70 -16.63 21.83
C ALA A 162 1.67 -15.28 22.57
N ASP A 163 2.84 -14.64 22.81
CA ASP A 163 2.89 -13.35 23.49
C ASP A 163 2.61 -12.20 22.52
N ARG A 164 1.40 -11.69 22.60
CA ARG A 164 0.86 -10.59 21.77
C ARG A 164 0.45 -9.41 22.64
N LYS A 165 0.98 -9.31 23.86
CA LYS A 165 0.51 -8.30 24.81
C LYS A 165 0.70 -6.89 24.31
N ILE A 166 1.86 -6.63 23.69
CA ILE A 166 2.23 -5.29 23.20
C ILE A 166 2.72 -5.40 21.75
N ILE A 167 2.04 -4.72 20.85
CA ILE A 167 2.47 -4.60 19.45
C ILE A 167 2.92 -3.16 19.20
N GLY A 168 4.18 -3.01 18.80
CA GLY A 168 4.78 -1.73 18.47
C GLY A 168 4.79 -1.48 16.95
N ILE A 169 4.46 -0.25 16.53
CA ILE A 169 4.55 0.18 15.13
C ILE A 169 5.49 1.39 15.05
N TRP A 170 6.58 1.26 14.32
CA TRP A 170 7.49 2.35 13.99
C TRP A 170 7.11 2.95 12.65
N GLY A 171 6.57 4.18 12.68
CA GLY A 171 6.13 4.94 11.51
C GLY A 171 4.82 5.68 11.75
N ASP A 172 4.84 7.00 11.61
CA ASP A 172 3.72 7.93 11.78
C ASP A 172 3.09 8.36 10.44
N GLY A 173 3.32 7.59 9.37
CA GLY A 173 2.77 7.84 8.03
C GLY A 173 1.54 6.97 7.72
N ASN A 174 1.10 7.05 6.45
CA ASN A 174 -0.09 6.33 5.96
C ASN A 174 -0.04 4.82 6.20
N LEU A 175 1.12 4.18 5.91
CA LEU A 175 1.29 2.74 6.12
C LEU A 175 1.20 2.39 7.61
N GLY A 176 1.84 3.18 8.48
CA GLY A 176 1.74 3.01 9.93
C GLY A 176 0.31 3.13 10.44
N PHE A 177 -0.44 4.13 9.97
CA PHE A 177 -1.83 4.34 10.37
C PHE A 177 -2.76 3.20 9.91
N ILE A 178 -2.63 2.74 8.67
CA ILE A 178 -3.39 1.59 8.15
C ILE A 178 -3.07 0.34 8.97
N THR A 179 -1.77 0.06 9.17
CA THR A 179 -1.31 -1.10 9.93
C THR A 179 -1.81 -1.06 11.37
N ALA A 180 -1.74 0.11 12.03
CA ALA A 180 -2.26 0.33 13.38
C ALA A 180 -3.77 0.08 13.47
N THR A 181 -4.52 0.57 12.49
CA THR A 181 -5.97 0.36 12.39
C THR A 181 -6.30 -1.13 12.27
N LEU A 182 -5.56 -1.86 11.44
CA LEU A 182 -5.72 -3.30 11.26
C LEU A 182 -5.29 -4.11 12.50
N VAL A 183 -4.22 -3.69 13.20
CA VAL A 183 -3.81 -4.33 14.47
C VAL A 183 -4.92 -4.26 15.50
N LYS A 184 -5.56 -3.11 15.68
CA LYS A 184 -6.70 -2.98 16.64
C LYS A 184 -7.89 -3.84 16.24
N GLN A 185 -8.08 -4.16 14.96
CA GLN A 185 -9.15 -5.01 14.47
C GLN A 185 -8.82 -6.51 14.59
N ILE A 186 -7.57 -6.90 14.31
CA ILE A 186 -7.15 -8.32 14.25
C ILE A 186 -6.67 -8.80 15.62
N PHE A 187 -6.04 -7.93 16.41
CA PHE A 187 -5.51 -8.21 17.75
C PHE A 187 -6.13 -7.27 18.79
N PRO A 188 -7.46 -7.33 19.05
CA PRO A 188 -8.16 -6.37 19.90
C PRO A 188 -7.68 -6.37 21.35
N ASP A 189 -7.13 -7.48 21.83
CA ASP A 189 -6.64 -7.63 23.21
C ASP A 189 -5.18 -7.15 23.37
N SER A 190 -4.50 -6.79 22.28
CA SER A 190 -3.12 -6.29 22.32
C SER A 190 -3.11 -4.79 22.61
N GLN A 191 -2.18 -4.36 23.45
CA GLN A 191 -1.82 -2.94 23.57
C GLN A 191 -1.08 -2.51 22.32
N LEU A 192 -1.55 -1.44 21.69
CA LEU A 192 -0.96 -0.87 20.49
C LEU A 192 -0.13 0.35 20.85
N MET A 193 1.16 0.32 20.52
CA MET A 193 2.07 1.44 20.71
C MET A 193 2.58 1.94 19.37
N ILE A 194 2.57 3.27 19.17
CA ILE A 194 3.04 3.92 17.95
C ILE A 194 4.26 4.76 18.24
N PHE A 195 5.29 4.60 17.41
CA PHE A 195 6.54 5.32 17.50
C PHE A 195 6.73 6.16 16.22
N GLY A 196 6.79 7.48 16.39
CA GLY A 196 6.84 8.41 15.27
C GLY A 196 7.73 9.61 15.52
N ARG A 197 8.04 10.36 14.47
CA ARG A 197 8.89 11.57 14.56
C ARG A 197 8.11 12.86 14.73
N HIS A 198 6.82 12.87 14.35
CA HIS A 198 6.04 14.10 14.27
C HIS A 198 4.86 14.04 15.26
N ARG A 199 4.88 14.84 16.32
CA ARG A 199 3.79 14.90 17.29
C ARG A 199 2.44 15.13 16.62
N SER A 200 2.36 16.06 15.69
CA SER A 200 1.13 16.38 14.95
C SER A 200 0.58 15.20 14.11
N LYS A 201 1.44 14.26 13.68
CA LYS A 201 0.98 13.03 13.01
C LYS A 201 0.56 11.96 14.02
N LEU A 202 1.27 11.84 15.12
CA LEU A 202 0.92 10.93 16.22
C LEU A 202 -0.47 11.24 16.80
N ASP A 203 -0.91 12.50 16.78
CA ASP A 203 -2.23 12.91 17.25
C ASP A 203 -3.39 12.27 16.48
N TYR A 204 -3.17 11.84 15.21
CA TYR A 204 -4.16 11.06 14.45
C TYR A 204 -4.34 9.63 14.96
N PHE A 205 -3.39 9.09 15.73
CA PHE A 205 -3.45 7.74 16.29
C PHE A 205 -4.18 7.67 17.64
N SER A 206 -5.22 8.49 17.83
CA SER A 206 -5.98 8.60 19.09
C SER A 206 -6.59 7.26 19.58
N PHE A 207 -6.67 6.26 18.72
CA PHE A 207 -7.13 4.90 19.03
C PHE A 207 -6.03 3.95 19.52
N ALA A 208 -4.76 4.36 19.44
CA ALA A 208 -3.64 3.61 20.00
C ALA A 208 -3.62 3.77 21.55
N ASP A 209 -3.11 2.76 22.24
CA ASP A 209 -3.03 2.80 23.68
C ASP A 209 -1.95 3.77 24.16
N LYS A 210 -0.85 3.91 23.39
CA LYS A 210 0.21 4.90 23.63
C LYS A 210 0.88 5.35 22.34
N THR A 211 1.36 6.59 22.32
CA THR A 211 2.18 7.14 21.24
C THR A 211 3.46 7.74 21.84
N TYR A 212 4.59 7.53 21.17
CA TYR A 212 5.90 8.04 21.58
C TYR A 212 6.59 8.77 20.43
N LEU A 213 7.27 9.85 20.74
CA LEU A 213 8.31 10.35 19.85
C LEU A 213 9.49 9.39 19.88
N VAL A 214 10.11 9.14 18.72
CA VAL A 214 11.24 8.20 18.61
C VAL A 214 12.46 8.61 19.44
N ASP A 215 12.55 9.91 19.81
CA ASP A 215 13.62 10.44 20.65
C ASP A 215 13.28 10.38 22.16
N ASP A 216 12.03 10.01 22.53
CA ASP A 216 11.51 10.02 23.90
C ASP A 216 11.00 8.63 24.34
N ILE A 217 11.51 7.55 23.76
CA ILE A 217 11.12 6.18 24.13
C ILE A 217 11.75 5.83 25.47
N PRO A 218 10.96 5.43 26.50
CA PRO A 218 11.53 4.97 27.79
C PRO A 218 12.49 3.80 27.59
N SER A 219 13.66 3.85 28.21
CA SER A 219 14.71 2.85 28.00
C SER A 219 14.35 1.43 28.46
N ASP A 220 13.40 1.31 29.40
CA ASP A 220 12.87 0.06 29.94
C ASP A 220 11.62 -0.45 29.20
N LEU A 221 11.13 0.30 28.20
CA LEU A 221 9.97 -0.11 27.42
C LEU A 221 10.32 -1.29 26.53
N GLN A 222 9.47 -2.33 26.58
CA GLN A 222 9.58 -3.48 25.69
C GLN A 222 8.24 -3.76 25.00
N VAL A 223 8.31 -4.15 23.71
CA VAL A 223 7.18 -4.64 22.93
C VAL A 223 7.33 -6.14 22.67
N SER A 224 6.21 -6.84 22.55
CA SER A 224 6.22 -8.29 22.24
C SER A 224 6.52 -8.55 20.77
N GLN A 225 5.90 -7.77 19.89
CA GLN A 225 6.00 -7.85 18.44
C GLN A 225 6.15 -6.45 17.86
N ALA A 226 6.78 -6.32 16.71
CA ALA A 226 7.03 -5.02 16.08
C ALA A 226 6.74 -5.02 14.57
N LEU A 227 6.33 -3.84 14.04
CA LEU A 227 6.21 -3.60 12.61
C LEU A 227 6.95 -2.32 12.23
N GLU A 228 7.85 -2.41 11.27
CA GLU A 228 8.58 -1.28 10.70
C GLU A 228 7.81 -0.74 9.48
N CYS A 229 7.24 0.46 9.60
CA CYS A 229 6.43 1.13 8.59
C CYS A 229 7.05 2.46 8.13
N THR A 230 8.34 2.69 8.36
CA THR A 230 8.98 3.98 8.13
C THR A 230 9.44 4.14 6.68
N GLY A 231 10.27 3.21 6.21
CA GLY A 231 10.88 3.28 4.89
C GLY A 231 11.94 4.39 4.71
N GLY A 232 12.60 4.37 3.55
CA GLY A 232 13.62 5.34 3.18
C GLY A 232 14.78 5.40 4.18
N ARG A 233 15.34 6.59 4.38
CA ARG A 233 16.47 6.81 5.32
C ARG A 233 16.09 6.55 6.78
N GLY A 234 14.81 6.58 7.13
CA GLY A 234 14.35 6.34 8.49
C GLY A 234 14.30 4.85 8.86
N SER A 235 14.37 3.94 7.90
CA SER A 235 14.22 2.51 8.12
C SER A 235 15.33 1.95 9.02
N GLU A 236 16.59 2.37 8.80
CA GLU A 236 17.73 1.93 9.60
C GLU A 236 17.57 2.26 11.08
N SER A 237 17.24 3.52 11.38
CA SER A 237 17.03 3.96 12.77
C SER A 237 15.83 3.29 13.41
N ALA A 238 14.74 3.08 12.64
CA ALA A 238 13.56 2.38 13.14
C ALA A 238 13.86 0.90 13.46
N ILE A 239 14.59 0.21 12.60
CA ILE A 239 15.02 -1.18 12.84
C ILE A 239 15.94 -1.27 14.06
N ALA A 240 16.89 -0.34 14.20
CA ALA A 240 17.78 -0.29 15.37
C ALA A 240 16.99 -0.12 16.68
N GLN A 241 16.00 0.80 16.70
CA GLN A 241 15.12 0.98 17.85
C GLN A 241 14.22 -0.24 18.11
N ILE A 242 13.69 -0.87 17.08
CA ILE A 242 12.93 -2.12 17.22
C ILE A 242 13.79 -3.18 17.90
N ILE A 243 15.02 -3.41 17.43
CA ILE A 243 15.93 -4.39 18.03
C ILE A 243 16.22 -4.05 19.51
N GLN A 244 16.33 -2.77 19.85
CA GLN A 244 16.58 -2.33 21.22
C GLN A 244 15.37 -2.52 22.16
N HIS A 245 14.14 -2.41 21.62
CA HIS A 245 12.91 -2.37 22.42
C HIS A 245 12.02 -3.61 22.25
N ILE A 246 12.38 -4.55 21.39
CA ILE A 246 11.66 -5.82 21.28
C ILE A 246 12.19 -6.81 22.32
N ARG A 247 11.29 -7.56 22.97
CA ARG A 247 11.70 -8.58 23.92
C ARG A 247 12.47 -9.74 23.25
N PRO A 248 13.28 -10.50 23.99
CA PRO A 248 13.86 -11.72 23.47
C PRO A 248 12.81 -12.65 22.84
N MET A 249 13.15 -13.34 21.77
CA MET A 249 12.30 -14.18 20.94
C MET A 249 11.16 -13.44 20.22
N GLY A 250 11.14 -12.09 20.24
CA GLY A 250 10.13 -11.29 19.54
C GLY A 250 10.29 -11.34 18.01
N THR A 251 9.21 -10.98 17.32
CA THR A 251 9.18 -10.92 15.85
C THR A 251 9.00 -9.49 15.38
N ALA A 252 9.84 -9.06 14.44
CA ALA A 252 9.71 -7.79 13.73
C ALA A 252 9.41 -8.01 12.24
N ILE A 253 8.33 -7.39 11.76
CA ILE A 253 7.97 -7.35 10.34
C ILE A 253 8.54 -6.08 9.72
N LEU A 254 9.35 -6.23 8.67
CA LEU A 254 9.97 -5.12 7.95
C LEU A 254 9.14 -4.83 6.68
N MET A 255 8.53 -3.65 6.62
CA MET A 255 7.62 -3.22 5.54
C MET A 255 8.12 -1.98 4.81
N GLY A 256 8.98 -1.20 5.44
CA GLY A 256 9.50 0.04 4.89
C GLY A 256 10.46 -0.19 3.74
N VAL A 257 10.17 0.42 2.57
CA VAL A 257 11.05 0.30 1.39
C VAL A 257 12.18 1.32 1.48
N SER A 258 13.43 0.86 1.51
CA SER A 258 14.63 1.68 1.34
C SER A 258 15.24 1.49 -0.07
N GLU A 259 15.82 2.55 -0.64
CA GLU A 259 16.55 2.45 -1.92
C GLU A 259 17.93 1.81 -1.73
N ASP A 260 18.58 2.18 -0.64
CA ASP A 260 19.91 1.70 -0.31
C ASP A 260 19.82 0.62 0.78
N PRO A 261 20.77 -0.31 0.85
CA PRO A 261 20.89 -1.25 1.96
C PRO A 261 21.01 -0.50 3.29
N VAL A 262 20.37 -1.03 4.34
CA VAL A 262 20.40 -0.48 5.69
C VAL A 262 21.17 -1.42 6.62
N GLY A 263 21.87 -0.84 7.61
CA GLY A 263 22.58 -1.60 8.62
C GLY A 263 21.63 -2.27 9.61
N ILE A 264 21.94 -3.52 10.00
CA ILE A 264 21.21 -4.26 11.03
C ILE A 264 22.21 -4.80 12.05
N ASP A 265 21.97 -4.54 13.36
CA ASP A 265 22.74 -5.16 14.42
C ASP A 265 22.43 -6.65 14.55
N THR A 266 23.10 -7.44 13.71
CA THR A 266 22.93 -8.90 13.70
C THR A 266 23.42 -9.56 15.00
N ARG A 267 24.28 -8.89 15.79
CA ARG A 267 24.75 -9.43 17.08
C ARG A 267 23.62 -9.49 18.09
N SER A 268 22.84 -8.40 18.21
CA SER A 268 21.66 -8.37 19.09
C SER A 268 20.58 -9.30 18.60
N VAL A 269 20.31 -9.33 17.28
CA VAL A 269 19.35 -10.28 16.68
C VAL A 269 19.69 -11.73 17.07
N LEU A 270 20.98 -12.11 17.00
CA LEU A 270 21.44 -13.44 17.32
C LEU A 270 21.36 -13.72 18.84
N ALA A 271 21.83 -12.77 19.66
CA ALA A 271 21.88 -12.95 21.10
C ALA A 271 20.50 -13.09 21.74
N GLU A 272 19.50 -12.40 21.20
CA GLU A 272 18.11 -12.40 21.71
C GLU A 272 17.16 -13.33 20.95
N GLY A 273 17.67 -14.06 19.94
CA GLY A 273 16.87 -15.00 19.14
C GLY A 273 15.72 -14.35 18.37
N LEU A 274 15.91 -13.10 17.88
CA LEU A 274 14.86 -12.34 17.22
C LEU A 274 14.54 -12.91 15.84
N THR A 275 13.26 -12.78 15.45
CA THR A 275 12.81 -13.04 14.07
C THR A 275 12.63 -11.73 13.33
N LEU A 276 13.38 -11.51 12.24
CA LEU A 276 13.15 -10.41 11.30
C LEU A 276 12.59 -10.97 10.02
N ARG A 277 11.39 -10.49 9.61
CA ARG A 277 10.71 -10.97 8.41
C ARG A 277 10.35 -9.83 7.48
N GLY A 278 10.87 -9.86 6.25
CA GLY A 278 10.53 -8.90 5.21
C GLY A 278 9.16 -9.18 4.60
N VAL A 279 8.42 -8.10 4.32
CA VAL A 279 7.11 -8.12 3.67
C VAL A 279 7.04 -7.02 2.62
N SER A 280 6.62 -7.37 1.42
CA SER A 280 6.48 -6.42 0.31
C SER A 280 5.30 -6.76 -0.58
N ARG A 281 4.55 -5.73 -0.99
CA ARG A 281 3.38 -5.87 -1.84
C ARG A 281 2.29 -6.73 -1.18
N SER A 282 1.35 -7.22 -1.96
CA SER A 282 0.27 -8.13 -1.53
C SER A 282 -0.23 -8.92 -2.74
N GLY A 283 -0.97 -9.98 -2.48
CA GLY A 283 -1.61 -10.79 -3.50
C GLY A 283 -3.13 -10.69 -3.44
N ARG A 284 -3.81 -11.34 -4.39
CA ARG A 284 -5.27 -11.37 -4.48
C ARG A 284 -5.95 -11.77 -3.16
N ALA A 285 -5.40 -12.76 -2.46
CA ALA A 285 -5.97 -13.25 -1.20
C ALA A 285 -5.94 -12.18 -0.09
N ASP A 286 -4.90 -11.34 -0.07
CA ASP A 286 -4.77 -10.25 0.89
C ASP A 286 -5.80 -9.14 0.60
N PHE A 287 -6.07 -8.83 -0.67
CA PHE A 287 -7.14 -7.91 -1.09
C PHE A 287 -8.51 -8.42 -0.64
N GLN A 288 -8.82 -9.71 -0.87
CA GLN A 288 -10.08 -10.29 -0.44
C GLN A 288 -10.21 -10.23 1.08
N ARG A 289 -9.15 -10.61 1.83
CA ARG A 289 -9.13 -10.51 3.30
C ARG A 289 -9.30 -9.07 3.79
N ALA A 290 -8.70 -8.09 3.10
CA ALA A 290 -8.87 -6.67 3.42
C ALA A 290 -10.35 -6.25 3.28
N ILE A 291 -11.00 -6.57 2.16
CA ILE A 291 -12.41 -6.27 1.95
C ILE A 291 -13.30 -7.00 2.98
N ASP A 292 -13.01 -8.26 3.30
CA ASP A 292 -13.76 -9.02 4.32
C ASP A 292 -13.66 -8.38 5.71
N ILE A 293 -12.47 -7.91 6.10
CA ILE A 293 -12.25 -7.17 7.36
C ILE A 293 -13.03 -5.86 7.36
N LEU A 294 -12.92 -5.09 6.29
CA LEU A 294 -13.61 -3.81 6.14
C LEU A 294 -15.14 -3.99 6.12
N THR A 295 -15.64 -5.05 5.50
CA THR A 295 -17.08 -5.37 5.47
C THR A 295 -17.62 -5.63 6.88
N LYS A 296 -16.87 -6.34 7.70
CA LYS A 296 -17.27 -6.73 9.08
C LYS A 296 -17.11 -5.60 10.09
N SER A 297 -16.31 -4.57 9.81
CA SER A 297 -15.98 -3.51 10.77
C SER A 297 -16.23 -2.10 10.23
N PRO A 298 -17.42 -1.52 10.45
CA PRO A 298 -17.69 -0.11 10.14
C PRO A 298 -16.67 0.85 10.80
N VAL A 299 -16.30 0.60 12.06
CA VAL A 299 -15.32 1.42 12.80
C VAL A 299 -13.97 1.45 12.10
N THR A 300 -13.51 0.32 11.55
CA THR A 300 -12.26 0.27 10.78
C THR A 300 -12.37 1.11 9.51
N ARG A 301 -13.51 1.06 8.79
CA ARG A 301 -13.74 1.90 7.61
C ARG A 301 -13.75 3.40 7.95
N GLU A 302 -14.52 3.80 8.97
CA GLU A 302 -14.59 5.19 9.44
C GLU A 302 -13.20 5.72 9.83
N ARG A 303 -12.40 4.89 10.49
CA ARG A 303 -11.03 5.25 10.85
C ARG A 303 -10.15 5.44 9.62
N LEU A 304 -10.26 4.57 8.61
CA LEU A 304 -9.51 4.70 7.36
C LEU A 304 -9.97 5.90 6.52
N GLN A 305 -11.24 6.33 6.61
CA GLN A 305 -11.71 7.55 5.95
C GLN A 305 -10.93 8.80 6.41
N ASN A 306 -10.41 8.82 7.65
CA ASN A 306 -9.57 9.92 8.15
C ASN A 306 -8.20 9.99 7.44
N LEU A 307 -7.85 8.99 6.62
CA LEU A 307 -6.67 9.03 5.75
C LEU A 307 -6.93 9.70 4.40
N VAL A 308 -8.15 10.03 4.04
CA VAL A 308 -8.44 10.82 2.84
C VAL A 308 -8.03 12.27 3.12
N GLY A 309 -6.82 12.64 2.71
CA GLY A 309 -6.21 13.94 3.04
C GLY A 309 -6.35 14.98 1.95
N PHE A 310 -6.29 14.59 0.69
CA PHE A 310 -6.40 15.49 -0.46
C PHE A 310 -7.18 14.81 -1.58
N THR A 311 -8.20 15.47 -2.10
CA THR A 311 -9.01 14.96 -3.20
C THR A 311 -9.22 16.02 -4.27
N ARG A 312 -9.21 15.59 -5.53
CA ARG A 312 -9.51 16.45 -6.66
C ARG A 312 -10.07 15.65 -7.83
N LYS A 313 -11.04 16.23 -8.53
CA LYS A 313 -11.50 15.71 -9.81
C LYS A 313 -10.45 16.02 -10.88
N VAL A 314 -10.16 15.02 -11.71
CA VAL A 314 -9.16 15.06 -12.78
C VAL A 314 -9.82 14.66 -14.09
N SER A 315 -9.81 15.57 -15.06
CA SER A 315 -10.43 15.37 -16.39
C SER A 315 -9.48 15.71 -17.53
N THR A 316 -8.34 16.34 -17.25
CA THR A 316 -7.35 16.78 -18.24
C THR A 316 -5.93 16.41 -17.81
N ILE A 317 -4.97 16.44 -18.75
CA ILE A 317 -3.53 16.26 -18.43
C ILE A 317 -3.05 17.32 -17.44
N GLN A 318 -3.54 18.56 -17.57
CA GLN A 318 -3.16 19.64 -16.64
C GLN A 318 -3.67 19.33 -15.24
N ASP A 319 -4.90 18.82 -15.09
CA ASP A 319 -5.43 18.42 -13.78
C ASP A 319 -4.59 17.30 -13.15
N ILE A 320 -4.09 16.34 -13.96
CA ILE A 320 -3.20 15.28 -13.45
C ILE A 320 -1.91 15.90 -12.87
N THR A 321 -1.27 16.79 -13.63
CA THR A 321 -0.04 17.46 -13.18
C THR A 321 -0.27 18.28 -11.92
N ASP A 322 -1.30 19.11 -11.91
CA ASP A 322 -1.69 19.92 -10.75
C ASP A 322 -2.03 19.06 -9.51
N PHE A 323 -2.66 17.89 -9.74
CA PHE A 323 -2.96 16.96 -8.67
C PHE A 323 -1.68 16.40 -8.04
N PHE A 324 -0.71 15.95 -8.84
CA PHE A 324 0.55 15.45 -8.32
C PHE A 324 1.31 16.53 -7.56
N GLU A 325 1.37 17.77 -8.07
CA GLU A 325 2.00 18.90 -7.36
C GLU A 325 1.28 19.20 -6.02
N GLY A 326 -0.05 19.17 -6.01
CA GLY A 326 -0.84 19.30 -4.78
C GLY A 326 -0.59 18.16 -3.79
N ALA A 327 -0.47 16.95 -4.27
CA ALA A 327 -0.19 15.77 -3.45
C ALA A 327 1.19 15.85 -2.77
N LEU A 328 2.19 16.49 -3.40
CA LEU A 328 3.52 16.70 -2.79
C LEU A 328 3.48 17.62 -1.58
N THR A 329 2.51 18.50 -1.49
CA THR A 329 2.33 19.43 -0.36
C THR A 329 1.38 18.89 0.71
N ASN A 330 0.74 17.76 0.47
CA ASN A 330 -0.16 17.13 1.42
C ASN A 330 0.61 16.59 2.64
N TYR A 331 0.34 17.19 3.79
CA TYR A 331 1.05 16.83 5.03
C TYR A 331 0.59 15.50 5.62
N TRP A 332 -0.72 15.18 5.49
CA TRP A 332 -1.35 14.01 6.09
C TRP A 332 -2.29 13.30 5.12
N GLY A 333 -2.28 12.00 5.19
CA GLY A 333 -3.25 11.15 4.51
C GLY A 333 -2.90 10.86 3.05
N LYS A 334 -3.82 10.18 2.39
CA LYS A 334 -3.73 9.77 0.99
C LYS A 334 -4.26 10.88 0.08
N ALA A 335 -3.60 11.06 -1.05
CA ALA A 335 -4.11 11.88 -2.14
C ALA A 335 -4.90 10.99 -3.11
N VAL A 336 -6.16 11.33 -3.36
CA VAL A 336 -7.09 10.54 -4.18
C VAL A 336 -7.63 11.38 -5.32
N MET A 337 -7.42 10.92 -6.55
CA MET A 337 -8.04 11.48 -7.76
C MET A 337 -9.44 10.90 -7.94
N GLU A 338 -10.44 11.76 -8.18
CA GLU A 338 -11.66 11.36 -8.86
C GLU A 338 -11.35 11.38 -10.36
N TRP A 339 -11.19 10.19 -10.94
CA TRP A 339 -10.71 10.00 -12.31
C TRP A 339 -11.87 10.06 -13.30
N ASP A 340 -11.91 11.11 -14.11
CA ASP A 340 -12.99 11.42 -15.08
C ASP A 340 -12.39 11.89 -16.42
N VAL A 341 -11.51 11.09 -16.98
CA VAL A 341 -10.86 11.31 -18.28
C VAL A 341 -11.47 10.44 -19.37
#